data_816f587e5f5acd19f80182b4bd750a09
#
_entry.id   816f587e5f5acd19f80182b4bd750a09
#
_cell.length_a   1.000
_cell.length_b   1.000
_cell.length_c   1.000
_cell.angle_alpha   90.00
_cell.angle_beta   90.00
_cell.angle_gamma   90.00
#
_symmetry.space_group_name_H-M   'P 1'
#
loop_
_entity.id
_entity.type
_entity.pdbx_description
1 polymer ?
#
loop_
_entity_poly.entity_id
_entity_poly.type
_entity_poly.pdbx_seq_one_letter_code
_entity_poly.pdbx_strand_id
1 'polypeptide(L)'
;MATPGRIILDDGAQNSVEINGLARFAVDEHNKKENTLPEFKKVLSAKKQVVAGVMRYITLEAADGGKNKVYEAKVLVQEWMNVKEVEEFKLVGEA
;
A
#
# COMPACT_ATOMS: atom_id res chain seq x y z
N MET A 1 20.04 -4.89 20.24
CA MET A 1 19.53 -4.53 18.92
C MET A 1 18.19 -5.20 18.67
N ALA A 2 17.21 -4.42 18.29
CA ALA A 2 15.89 -4.97 18.02
C ALA A 2 15.87 -5.71 16.69
N THR A 3 15.38 -6.93 16.69
CA THR A 3 15.15 -7.67 15.45
C THR A 3 13.84 -7.17 14.86
N PRO A 4 13.81 -6.78 13.58
CA PRO A 4 12.55 -6.41 12.96
C PRO A 4 11.57 -7.57 13.04
N GLY A 5 10.30 -7.26 13.23
CA GLY A 5 9.27 -8.28 13.19
C GLY A 5 9.22 -8.96 11.84
N ARG A 6 8.83 -10.22 11.83
CA ARG A 6 8.64 -10.90 10.57
C ARG A 6 7.40 -10.37 9.86
N ILE A 7 7.36 -10.57 8.55
CA ILE A 7 6.22 -10.16 7.74
C ILE A 7 5.07 -11.14 7.99
N ILE A 8 3.91 -10.58 8.32
CA ILE A 8 2.71 -11.35 8.64
C ILE A 8 1.61 -10.99 7.65
N LEU A 9 0.92 -12.00 7.13
CA LEU A 9 -0.24 -11.77 6.27
C LEU A 9 -1.33 -11.07 7.08
N ASP A 10 -1.90 -10.02 6.49
CA ASP A 10 -2.94 -9.21 7.12
C ASP A 10 -4.30 -9.74 6.65
N ASP A 11 -4.87 -10.67 7.39
CA ASP A 11 -6.15 -11.29 7.05
C ASP A 11 -7.26 -10.24 7.03
N GLY A 12 -8.14 -10.35 6.04
CA GLY A 12 -9.26 -9.41 5.91
C GLY A 12 -8.89 -8.05 5.37
N ALA A 13 -7.67 -7.90 4.83
CA ALA A 13 -7.20 -6.63 4.28
C ALA A 13 -8.14 -6.07 3.23
N GLN A 14 -8.75 -6.91 2.42
CA GLN A 14 -9.67 -6.51 1.36
C GLN A 14 -10.86 -5.71 1.89
N ASN A 15 -11.29 -6.01 3.12
CA ASN A 15 -12.44 -5.39 3.76
C ASN A 15 -12.04 -4.40 4.86
N SER A 16 -10.75 -4.16 5.05
CA SER A 16 -10.27 -3.25 6.07
C SER A 16 -10.37 -1.80 5.61
N VAL A 17 -11.09 -0.98 6.35
CA VAL A 17 -11.18 0.46 6.06
C VAL A 17 -9.81 1.11 6.16
N GLU A 18 -9.01 0.72 7.15
CA GLU A 18 -7.66 1.24 7.34
C GLU A 18 -6.76 0.91 6.15
N ILE A 19 -6.73 -0.36 5.73
CA ILE A 19 -5.88 -0.78 4.62
C ILE A 19 -6.33 -0.15 3.30
N ASN A 20 -7.63 -0.07 3.07
CA ASN A 20 -8.16 0.60 1.88
C ASN A 20 -7.78 2.08 1.87
N GLY A 21 -7.82 2.73 3.03
CA GLY A 21 -7.40 4.12 3.17
C GLY A 21 -5.93 4.31 2.83
N LEU A 22 -5.07 3.40 3.31
CA LEU A 22 -3.64 3.44 3.00
C LEU A 22 -3.36 3.18 1.53
N ALA A 23 -4.12 2.28 0.90
CA ALA A 23 -3.98 1.99 -0.52
C ALA A 23 -4.34 3.22 -1.36
N ARG A 24 -5.43 3.90 -1.02
CA ARG A 24 -5.82 5.15 -1.69
C ARG A 24 -4.77 6.22 -1.52
N PHE A 25 -4.24 6.36 -0.32
CA PHE A 25 -3.18 7.30 -0.03
C PHE A 25 -1.94 7.01 -0.89
N ALA A 26 -1.56 5.74 -1.01
CA ALA A 26 -0.40 5.35 -1.81
C ALA A 26 -0.60 5.69 -3.30
N VAL A 27 -1.78 5.41 -3.83
CA VAL A 27 -2.11 5.74 -5.23
C VAL A 27 -2.07 7.25 -5.44
N ASP A 28 -2.64 8.01 -4.52
CA ASP A 28 -2.66 9.48 -4.63
C ASP A 28 -1.24 10.07 -4.59
N GLU A 29 -0.40 9.58 -3.69
CA GLU A 29 0.99 10.04 -3.59
C GLU A 29 1.78 9.69 -4.85
N HIS A 30 1.58 8.48 -5.36
CA HIS A 30 2.23 8.04 -6.60
C HIS A 30 1.81 8.94 -7.77
N ASN A 31 0.50 9.24 -7.88
CA ASN A 31 -0.02 10.07 -8.95
C ASN A 31 0.53 11.49 -8.91
N LYS A 32 0.65 12.05 -7.72
CA LYS A 32 1.24 13.38 -7.55
C LYS A 32 2.72 13.40 -7.95
N LYS A 33 3.45 12.37 -7.54
CA LYS A 33 4.89 12.30 -7.76
C LYS A 33 5.24 12.03 -9.22
N GLU A 34 4.48 11.14 -9.86
CA GLU A 34 4.77 10.69 -11.22
C GLU A 34 3.89 11.36 -12.28
N ASN A 35 2.98 12.23 -11.84
CA ASN A 35 2.05 12.92 -12.74
C ASN A 35 1.25 11.93 -13.58
N THR A 36 0.74 10.88 -12.95
CA THR A 36 -0.03 9.82 -13.59
C THR A 36 -1.46 9.82 -13.05
N LEU A 37 -2.34 9.02 -13.66
CA LEU A 37 -3.75 9.00 -13.31
C LEU A 37 -4.35 7.60 -13.06
N PRO A 38 -3.61 6.60 -12.52
CA PRO A 38 -4.26 5.36 -12.13
C PRO A 38 -5.34 5.63 -11.09
N GLU A 39 -6.43 4.91 -11.20
CA GLU A 39 -7.55 5.03 -10.29
C GLU A 39 -7.63 3.80 -9.40
N PHE A 40 -7.59 4.00 -8.09
CA PHE A 40 -7.68 2.90 -7.15
C PHE A 40 -9.00 2.14 -7.31
N LYS A 41 -8.92 0.80 -7.37
CA LYS A 41 -10.10 -0.06 -7.46
C LYS A 41 -10.32 -0.85 -6.18
N LYS A 42 -9.36 -1.67 -5.77
CA LYS A 42 -9.51 -2.49 -4.57
C LYS A 42 -8.18 -3.01 -4.06
N VAL A 43 -8.18 -3.38 -2.78
CA VAL A 43 -7.05 -4.09 -2.17
C VAL A 43 -7.24 -5.58 -2.46
N LEU A 44 -6.18 -6.23 -2.91
CA LEU A 44 -6.16 -7.68 -3.15
C LEU A 44 -5.66 -8.43 -1.92
N SER A 45 -4.58 -7.95 -1.33
CA SER A 45 -4.02 -8.52 -0.12
C SER A 45 -3.10 -7.52 0.55
N ALA A 46 -2.73 -7.80 1.79
CA ALA A 46 -1.75 -6.98 2.49
C ALA A 46 -0.97 -7.83 3.48
N LYS A 47 0.24 -7.40 3.75
CA LYS A 47 1.10 -7.96 4.80
C LYS A 47 1.57 -6.81 5.65
N LYS A 48 1.96 -7.11 6.87
CA LYS A 48 2.51 -6.11 7.78
C LYS A 48 3.77 -6.61 8.44
N GLN A 49 4.63 -5.67 8.79
CA GLN A 49 5.85 -5.93 9.54
C GLN A 49 6.00 -4.86 10.59
N VAL A 50 6.13 -5.25 11.83
CA VAL A 50 6.35 -4.30 12.93
C VAL A 50 7.84 -3.96 12.95
N VAL A 51 8.12 -2.70 12.73
CA VAL A 51 9.47 -2.14 12.75
C VAL A 51 9.42 -0.96 13.71
N ALA A 52 10.11 0.13 13.43
CA ALA A 52 9.88 1.38 14.16
C ALA A 52 8.60 2.01 13.59
N GLY A 53 7.45 1.44 13.95
CA GLY A 53 6.15 1.70 13.35
C GLY A 53 5.61 0.43 12.74
N VAL A 54 4.74 0.55 11.77
CA VAL A 54 4.19 -0.60 11.03
C VAL A 54 4.42 -0.39 9.55
N MET A 55 5.12 -1.32 8.92
CA MET A 55 5.29 -1.33 7.48
C MET A 55 4.17 -2.18 6.88
N ARG A 56 3.39 -1.57 5.97
CA ARG A 56 2.31 -2.26 5.26
C ARG A 56 2.75 -2.53 3.83
N TYR A 57 2.65 -3.80 3.43
CA TYR A 57 2.91 -4.22 2.06
C TYR A 57 1.56 -4.53 1.45
N ILE A 58 1.06 -3.62 0.61
CA ILE A 58 -0.31 -3.70 0.08
C ILE A 58 -0.26 -4.04 -1.40
N THR A 59 -0.92 -5.13 -1.78
CA THR A 59 -1.14 -5.47 -3.17
C THR A 59 -2.52 -4.97 -3.54
N LEU A 60 -2.58 -4.11 -4.52
CA LEU A 60 -3.82 -3.45 -4.91
C LEU A 60 -4.03 -3.48 -6.41
N GLU A 61 -5.28 -3.28 -6.81
CA GLU A 61 -5.64 -3.14 -8.21
C GLU A 61 -6.04 -1.70 -8.48
N ALA A 62 -5.51 -1.14 -9.55
CA ALA A 62 -5.86 0.21 -10.00
C ALA A 62 -6.01 0.20 -11.51
N ALA A 63 -6.91 1.02 -12.02
CA ALA A 63 -7.14 1.15 -13.43
C ALA A 63 -6.27 2.26 -14.02
N ASP A 64 -5.56 1.94 -15.09
CA ASP A 64 -4.70 2.89 -15.78
C ASP A 64 -4.96 2.78 -17.26
N GLY A 65 -5.48 3.85 -17.87
CA GLY A 65 -5.79 3.87 -19.29
C GLY A 65 -6.86 2.85 -19.69
N GLY A 66 -7.81 2.58 -18.81
CA GLY A 66 -8.88 1.61 -19.06
C GLY A 66 -8.49 0.16 -18.81
N LYS A 67 -7.27 -0.08 -18.35
CA LYS A 67 -6.80 -1.42 -18.02
C LYS A 67 -6.56 -1.55 -16.52
N ASN A 68 -7.02 -2.65 -15.95
CA ASN A 68 -6.76 -2.94 -14.54
C ASN A 68 -5.36 -3.55 -14.42
N LYS A 69 -4.59 -2.98 -13.52
CA LYS A 69 -3.22 -3.42 -13.25
C LYS A 69 -3.03 -3.66 -11.77
N VAL A 70 -2.08 -4.52 -11.44
CA VAL A 70 -1.76 -4.84 -10.05
C VAL A 70 -0.49 -4.09 -9.65
N TYR A 71 -0.56 -3.41 -8.53
CA TYR A 71 0.55 -2.66 -7.96
C TYR A 71 0.84 -3.15 -6.56
N GLU A 72 2.08 -2.97 -6.15
CA GLU A 72 2.48 -3.24 -4.76
C GLU A 72 2.98 -1.94 -4.15
N ALA A 73 2.38 -1.57 -3.03
CA ALA A 73 2.74 -0.37 -2.29
C ALA A 73 3.33 -0.75 -0.94
N LYS A 74 4.41 -0.08 -0.58
CA LYS A 74 5.05 -0.26 0.72
C LYS A 74 4.88 1.05 1.47
N VAL A 75 4.07 1.02 2.53
CA VAL A 75 3.71 2.22 3.28
C VAL A 75 4.15 2.09 4.74
N LEU A 76 4.92 3.06 5.19
CA LEU A 76 5.34 3.14 6.60
C LEU A 76 4.34 3.99 7.36
N VAL A 77 3.83 3.47 8.47
CA VAL A 77 2.93 4.20 9.36
C VAL A 77 3.56 4.29 10.74
N GLN A 78 3.74 5.51 11.21
CA GLN A 78 4.25 5.80 12.56
C GLN A 78 3.23 6.67 13.27
N GLU A 79 2.30 6.03 13.98
CA GLU A 79 1.15 6.72 14.56
C GLU A 79 1.55 7.77 15.59
N TRP A 80 2.56 7.49 16.42
CA TRP A 80 3.01 8.44 17.44
C TRP A 80 3.60 9.72 16.85
N MET A 81 4.00 9.69 15.58
CA MET A 81 4.52 10.86 14.88
C MET A 81 3.55 11.37 13.83
N ASN A 82 2.40 10.73 13.74
CA ASN A 82 1.39 11.03 12.71
C ASN A 82 2.01 11.02 11.30
N VAL A 83 2.86 10.03 11.05
CA VAL A 83 3.57 9.90 9.78
C VAL A 83 2.99 8.75 8.97
N LYS A 84 2.73 9.02 7.70
CA LYS A 84 2.44 8.03 6.68
C LYS A 84 3.35 8.33 5.50
N GLU A 85 4.08 7.33 5.04
CA GLU A 85 5.07 7.53 4.00
C GLU A 85 5.08 6.37 3.03
N VAL A 86 4.94 6.68 1.74
CA VAL A 86 5.03 5.66 0.70
C VAL A 86 6.50 5.44 0.39
N GLU A 87 7.02 4.29 0.80
CA GLU A 87 8.41 3.94 0.59
C GLU A 87 8.64 3.39 -0.81
N GLU A 88 7.67 2.68 -1.35
CA GLU A 88 7.77 2.07 -2.67
C GLU A 88 6.38 1.91 -3.27
N PHE A 89 6.29 2.10 -4.57
CA PHE A 89 5.06 1.86 -5.33
C PHE A 89 5.48 1.34 -6.70
N LYS A 90 5.13 0.10 -7.01
CA LYS A 90 5.58 -0.50 -8.26
C LYS A 90 4.48 -1.30 -8.95
N LEU A 91 4.55 -1.35 -10.26
CA LEU A 91 3.70 -2.19 -11.09
C LEU A 91 4.19 -3.64 -10.96
N VAL A 92 3.28 -4.55 -10.61
CA VAL A 92 3.57 -5.98 -10.51
C VAL A 92 3.16 -6.70 -11.77
N GLY A 93 2.01 -6.35 -12.34
CA GLY A 93 1.49 -6.99 -13.52
C GLY A 93 0.12 -6.49 -13.88
N GLU A 94 -0.54 -7.21 -14.79
CA GLU A 94 -1.91 -6.89 -15.16
C GLU A 94 -2.89 -7.78 -14.38
N ALA A 95 -4.04 -7.22 -14.10
CA ALA A 95 -5.08 -7.97 -13.39
C ALA A 95 -5.82 -8.93 -14.33
#